data_57156e6e19ab7820f2f25f087966f951
#
_entry.id   57156e6e19ab7820f2f25f087966f951
#
_cell.length_a   1.000
_cell.length_b   1.000
_cell.length_c   1.000
_cell.angle_alpha   90.00
_cell.angle_beta   90.00
_cell.angle_gamma   90.00
#
_symmetry.space_group_name_H-M   'P 1'
#
loop_
_entity.id
_entity.type
_entity.pdbx_description
1 polymer ?
#
loop_
_entity_poly.entity_id
_entity_poly.type
_entity_poly.pdbx_seq_one_letter_code
_entity_poly.pdbx_strand_id
1 'polypeptide(L)' 'MIPVADRIKITAQIAVLKEIALEYNGKTIDNVIQQLELRLED' A
#
# COMPACT_ATOMS: atom_id res chain seq x y z
N MET A 1 -1.85 10.37 13.87
CA MET A 1 -1.15 9.13 14.30
C MET A 1 -2.01 7.92 14.02
N ILE A 2 -1.45 6.92 13.35
CA ILE A 2 -2.20 5.72 12.98
C ILE A 2 -1.98 4.65 14.04
N PRO A 3 -3.06 3.98 14.50
CA PRO A 3 -2.91 2.84 15.43
C PRO A 3 -2.06 1.71 14.84
N VAL A 4 -1.36 0.99 15.71
CA VAL A 4 -0.47 -0.09 15.26
C VAL A 4 -1.23 -1.14 14.43
N ALA A 5 -2.45 -1.48 14.84
CA ALA A 5 -3.25 -2.46 14.11
C ALA A 5 -3.52 -2.00 12.67
N ASP A 6 -3.80 -0.71 12.49
CA ASP A 6 -4.05 -0.16 11.16
C ASP A 6 -2.78 -0.12 10.32
N ARG A 7 -1.65 0.16 10.95
CA ARG A 7 -0.36 0.12 10.26
C ARG A 7 -0.07 -1.26 9.68
N ILE A 8 -0.33 -2.30 10.47
CA ILE A 8 -0.12 -3.67 10.03
C ILE A 8 -1.00 -3.98 8.82
N LYS A 9 -2.28 -3.57 8.89
CA LYS A 9 -3.21 -3.79 7.78
C LYS A 9 -2.77 -3.06 6.52
N ILE A 10 -2.39 -1.80 6.64
CA ILE A 10 -1.97 -1.01 5.50
C ILE A 10 -0.69 -1.58 4.88
N THR A 11 0.26 -1.98 5.72
CA THR A 11 1.50 -2.59 5.24
C THR A 11 1.23 -3.88 4.48
N ALA A 12 0.32 -4.71 4.98
CA ALA A 12 -0.06 -5.94 4.31
C ALA A 12 -0.73 -5.65 2.96
N GLN A 13 -1.60 -4.64 2.91
CA GLN A 13 -2.24 -4.24 1.67
C GLN A 13 -1.23 -3.76 0.63
N ILE A 14 -0.25 -2.99 1.07
CA ILE A 14 0.82 -2.51 0.19
C ILE A 14 1.60 -3.70 -0.39
N ALA A 15 1.93 -4.67 0.44
CA ALA A 15 2.68 -5.85 0.00
C ALA A 15 1.91 -6.62 -1.09
N VAL A 16 0.61 -6.84 -0.87
CA VAL A 16 -0.23 -7.54 -1.84
C VAL A 16 -0.34 -6.75 -3.14
N LEU A 17 -0.52 -5.43 -3.04
CA LEU A 17 -0.62 -4.57 -4.22
C LEU A 17 0.67 -4.55 -5.01
N LYS A 18 1.81 -4.58 -4.34
CA LYS A 18 3.10 -4.64 -5.03
C LYS A 18 3.27 -5.94 -5.81
N GLU A 19 2.81 -7.06 -5.26
CA GLU A 19 2.83 -8.33 -5.97
C GLU A 19 1.97 -8.28 -7.23
N ILE A 20 0.78 -7.69 -7.12
CA ILE A 20 -0.13 -7.55 -8.25
C ILE A 20 0.47 -6.60 -9.30
N ALA A 21 1.09 -5.52 -8.85
CA ALA A 21 1.71 -4.56 -9.75
C ALA A 21 2.83 -5.19 -10.57
N LEU A 22 3.61 -6.08 -9.97
CA LEU A 22 4.67 -6.79 -10.68
C LEU A 22 4.10 -7.67 -11.79
N GLU A 23 2.94 -8.29 -11.56
CA GLU A 23 2.31 -9.15 -12.55
C GLU A 23 1.64 -8.36 -13.67
N TYR A 24 0.92 -7.32 -13.31
CA TYR A 24 0.08 -6.58 -14.25
C TYR A 24 0.70 -5.28 -14.73
N ASN A 25 1.73 -4.81 -14.04
CA ASN A 25 2.46 -3.60 -14.42
C ASN A 25 1.55 -2.40 -14.61
N GLY A 26 0.60 -2.20 -13.70
CA GLY A 26 -0.42 -1.16 -13.81
C GLY A 26 -0.06 0.12 -13.06
N LYS A 27 -0.15 1.27 -13.74
CA LYS A 27 0.11 2.56 -13.12
C LYS A 27 -0.91 2.92 -12.05
N THR A 28 -2.15 2.48 -12.23
CA THR A 28 -3.21 2.73 -11.27
C THR A 28 -2.90 2.07 -9.93
N ILE A 29 -2.33 0.87 -9.97
CA ILE A 29 -1.95 0.15 -8.76
C ILE A 29 -0.81 0.89 -8.05
N ASP A 30 0.16 1.41 -8.80
CA ASP A 30 1.24 2.19 -8.23
C ASP A 30 0.71 3.43 -7.50
N ASN A 31 -0.29 4.09 -8.06
CA ASN A 31 -0.91 5.25 -7.41
C ASN A 31 -1.56 4.87 -6.09
N VAL A 32 -2.26 3.73 -6.05
CA VAL A 32 -2.88 3.25 -4.81
C VAL A 32 -1.82 2.94 -3.76
N ILE A 33 -0.73 2.31 -4.17
CA ILE A 33 0.39 2.01 -3.26
C ILE A 33 0.95 3.29 -2.68
N GLN A 34 1.17 4.31 -3.49
CA GLN A 34 1.66 5.61 -3.02
C GLN A 34 0.72 6.23 -1.99
N GLN A 35 -0.57 6.18 -2.25
CA GLN A 35 -1.57 6.73 -1.33
C GLN A 35 -1.51 6.02 0.02
N LEU A 36 -1.36 4.70 0.01
CA LEU A 36 -1.26 3.93 1.24
C LEU A 36 0.03 4.23 1.99
N GLU A 37 1.13 4.38 1.27
CA GLU A 37 2.41 4.73 1.89
C GLU A 37 2.36 6.10 2.54
N LEU A 38 1.69 7.06 1.91
CA LEU A 38 1.50 8.38 2.50
C LEU A 38 0.72 8.31 3.81
N ARG A 39 -0.25 7.42 3.90
CA ARG A 39 -0.99 7.22 5.15
C ARG A 39 -0.10 6.70 6.27
N LEU A 40 0.87 5.86 5.93
CA LEU A 40 1.80 5.33 6.93
C LEU A 40 2.72 6.40 7.49
N GLU A 41 3.02 7.43 6.71
CA GLU A 41 3.87 8.53 7.16
C GLU A 41 3.16 9.47 8.12
N ASP A 42 1.87 9.46 8.12
CA ASP A 42 1.05 10.36 8.93
C ASP A 42 0.97 9.92 10.43
#